data_59ad8a3617048f2194133b92cdfa1ca3
#
_entry.id   59ad8a3617048f2194133b92cdfa1ca3
#
_cell.length_a   1.000
_cell.length_b   1.000
_cell.length_c   1.000
_cell.angle_alpha   90.00
_cell.angle_beta   90.00
_cell.angle_gamma   90.00
#
_symmetry.space_group_name_H-M   'P 1'
#
loop_
_entity.id
_entity.type
_entity.pdbx_description
1 polymer ?
#
loop_
_entity_poly.entity_id
_entity_poly.type
_entity_poly.pdbx_seq_one_letter_code
_entity_poly.pdbx_strand_id
1 'polypeptide(L)'
;MRFKQAVIEYSFKHGVTDAAIRYKTTRQNIYRWRKKYDGTIRSLADRSHRPHSHPNQHTEAEIKLVRDMRRRNPHAGLVVFWVKLRQRGYTRYISGLYKLLRRIDGKPIKLPNPKYIPKPYEKMEYPGQRGQIDVKYVPSACLVGEAAGEKYYQYTFIDEYSRFRYLEAFKEHSTYSSTQFLKHVVEKFPYAIECIQTDNGLEFTNEMGNSKKKPLTLFEKTLAELGIRHKKIKPFTPRHNGKVERSHRKDNEEFYACHTFYSFDDFAKQLAVWQRRYNAFPMRPLNWMSPKDVLYSFPNV
;
A
#
# COMPACT_ATOMS: atom_id res chain seq x y z
N MET A 1 -23.71 -35.55 -17.88
CA MET A 1 -23.04 -36.70 -18.48
C MET A 1 -23.89 -37.96 -18.42
N ARG A 2 -24.35 -38.44 -17.28
CA ARG A 2 -25.22 -39.65 -17.16
C ARG A 2 -26.48 -39.60 -18.04
N PHE A 3 -27.15 -38.46 -18.14
CA PHE A 3 -28.30 -38.24 -19.03
C PHE A 3 -27.94 -38.52 -20.52
N LYS A 4 -26.80 -37.94 -20.99
CA LYS A 4 -26.37 -38.17 -22.38
C LYS A 4 -26.04 -39.63 -22.63
N GLN A 5 -25.47 -40.32 -21.66
CA GLN A 5 -25.17 -41.78 -21.77
C GLN A 5 -26.48 -42.58 -21.88
N ALA A 6 -27.45 -42.38 -21.01
CA ALA A 6 -28.71 -43.07 -21.04
C ALA A 6 -29.45 -42.87 -22.39
N VAL A 7 -29.42 -41.67 -22.95
CA VAL A 7 -29.99 -41.36 -24.27
C VAL A 7 -29.26 -42.11 -25.36
N ILE A 8 -27.95 -42.21 -25.34
CA ILE A 8 -27.15 -42.92 -26.33
C ILE A 8 -27.42 -44.43 -26.25
N GLU A 9 -27.35 -45.02 -25.06
CA GLU A 9 -27.62 -46.44 -24.84
C GLU A 9 -29.01 -46.84 -25.30
N TYR A 10 -30.02 -46.03 -24.96
CA TYR A 10 -31.39 -46.21 -25.43
C TYR A 10 -31.49 -46.08 -26.94
N SER A 11 -30.80 -45.10 -27.52
CA SER A 11 -30.81 -44.88 -28.97
C SER A 11 -30.13 -46.01 -29.78
N PHE A 12 -29.21 -46.76 -29.21
CA PHE A 12 -28.66 -47.94 -29.83
C PHE A 12 -29.64 -49.11 -29.86
N LYS A 13 -30.51 -49.23 -28.88
CA LYS A 13 -31.52 -50.33 -28.76
C LYS A 13 -32.79 -50.06 -29.56
N HIS A 14 -33.31 -48.81 -29.55
CA HIS A 14 -34.64 -48.47 -30.05
C HIS A 14 -34.62 -47.45 -31.20
N GLY A 15 -33.44 -47.05 -31.65
CA GLY A 15 -33.33 -46.07 -32.70
C GLY A 15 -33.23 -44.61 -32.21
N VAL A 16 -32.72 -43.73 -33.08
CA VAL A 16 -32.45 -42.32 -32.72
C VAL A 16 -33.77 -41.51 -32.62
N THR A 17 -34.78 -41.83 -33.41
CA THR A 17 -36.05 -41.13 -33.43
C THR A 17 -36.80 -41.36 -32.12
N ASP A 18 -36.91 -42.59 -31.65
CA ASP A 18 -37.60 -42.96 -30.41
C ASP A 18 -36.87 -42.43 -29.20
N ALA A 19 -35.56 -42.43 -29.21
CA ALA A 19 -34.75 -41.81 -28.17
C ALA A 19 -34.95 -40.27 -28.11
N ALA A 20 -35.05 -39.61 -29.28
CA ALA A 20 -35.30 -38.18 -29.34
C ALA A 20 -36.68 -37.80 -28.72
N ILE A 21 -37.71 -38.60 -29.05
CA ILE A 21 -39.07 -38.38 -28.49
C ILE A 21 -39.08 -38.66 -27.01
N ARG A 22 -38.58 -39.82 -26.57
CA ARG A 22 -38.59 -40.25 -25.16
C ARG A 22 -37.86 -39.30 -24.25
N TYR A 23 -36.68 -38.82 -24.64
CA TYR A 23 -35.83 -37.96 -23.83
C TYR A 23 -35.96 -36.48 -24.14
N LYS A 24 -36.98 -36.08 -24.95
CA LYS A 24 -37.29 -34.68 -25.33
C LYS A 24 -36.00 -33.95 -25.82
N THR A 25 -35.22 -34.57 -26.69
CA THR A 25 -34.03 -33.99 -27.28
C THR A 25 -34.09 -34.06 -28.82
N THR A 26 -33.11 -33.43 -29.50
CA THR A 26 -33.08 -33.47 -30.97
C THR A 26 -32.24 -34.63 -31.46
N ARG A 27 -32.63 -35.18 -32.62
CA ARG A 27 -31.87 -36.24 -33.30
C ARG A 27 -30.41 -35.80 -33.55
N GLN A 28 -30.20 -34.52 -33.92
CA GLN A 28 -28.87 -33.95 -34.10
C GLN A 28 -27.99 -34.03 -32.85
N ASN A 29 -28.54 -33.79 -31.67
CA ASN A 29 -27.81 -33.92 -30.42
C ASN A 29 -27.39 -35.34 -30.15
N ILE A 30 -28.29 -36.31 -30.44
CA ILE A 30 -27.99 -37.74 -30.25
C ILE A 30 -26.86 -38.16 -31.18
N TYR A 31 -26.92 -37.80 -32.46
CA TYR A 31 -25.81 -38.09 -33.40
C TYR A 31 -24.49 -37.47 -32.97
N ARG A 32 -24.53 -36.21 -32.48
CA ARG A 32 -23.36 -35.52 -31.98
C ARG A 32 -22.78 -36.19 -30.74
N TRP A 33 -23.61 -36.68 -29.85
CA TRP A 33 -23.21 -37.41 -28.67
C TRP A 33 -22.67 -38.82 -29.01
N ARG A 34 -23.32 -39.55 -29.91
CA ARG A 34 -22.84 -40.83 -30.41
C ARG A 34 -21.43 -40.71 -31.03
N LYS A 35 -21.18 -39.66 -31.81
CA LYS A 35 -19.86 -39.42 -32.42
C LYS A 35 -18.74 -39.16 -31.38
N LYS A 36 -19.11 -38.66 -30.20
CA LYS A 36 -18.17 -38.39 -29.10
C LYS A 36 -18.00 -39.57 -28.15
N TYR A 37 -18.97 -40.48 -28.13
CA TYR A 37 -19.02 -41.54 -27.14
C TYR A 37 -18.04 -42.68 -27.49
N ASP A 38 -17.06 -42.87 -26.59
CA ASP A 38 -16.04 -43.90 -26.65
C ASP A 38 -16.27 -45.07 -25.69
N GLY A 39 -17.48 -45.16 -25.09
CA GLY A 39 -17.81 -46.14 -24.06
C GLY A 39 -17.68 -45.59 -22.63
N THR A 40 -17.01 -44.43 -22.46
CA THR A 40 -16.84 -43.81 -21.13
C THR A 40 -17.72 -42.59 -20.92
N ILE A 41 -18.19 -42.40 -19.69
CA ILE A 41 -18.97 -41.20 -19.33
C ILE A 41 -18.15 -39.90 -19.52
N ARG A 42 -16.83 -39.96 -19.41
CA ARG A 42 -15.95 -38.82 -19.54
C ARG A 42 -15.91 -38.26 -20.96
N SER A 43 -16.07 -39.07 -21.97
CA SER A 43 -16.14 -38.65 -23.39
C SER A 43 -17.31 -37.74 -23.67
N LEU A 44 -18.40 -37.82 -22.88
CA LEU A 44 -19.61 -36.99 -22.99
C LEU A 44 -19.53 -35.67 -22.26
N ALA A 45 -18.39 -35.36 -21.63
CA ALA A 45 -18.18 -34.07 -20.98
C ALA A 45 -18.18 -32.94 -22.02
N ASP A 46 -18.83 -31.82 -21.65
CA ASP A 46 -18.78 -30.63 -22.51
C ASP A 46 -17.38 -30.00 -22.40
N ARG A 47 -16.82 -29.65 -23.56
CA ARG A 47 -15.58 -28.90 -23.58
C ARG A 47 -15.77 -27.50 -23.06
N SER A 48 -14.80 -26.98 -22.33
CA SER A 48 -14.81 -25.60 -21.90
C SER A 48 -14.92 -24.65 -23.10
N HIS A 49 -15.84 -23.71 -23.05
CA HIS A 49 -15.95 -22.64 -24.04
C HIS A 49 -14.93 -21.51 -23.80
N ARG A 50 -14.10 -21.66 -22.77
CA ARG A 50 -13.08 -20.66 -22.45
C ARG A 50 -12.02 -20.64 -23.56
N PRO A 51 -11.66 -19.44 -24.10
CA PRO A 51 -10.58 -19.30 -25.05
C PRO A 51 -9.28 -19.92 -24.51
N HIS A 52 -8.54 -20.60 -25.35
CA HIS A 52 -7.23 -21.18 -25.00
C HIS A 52 -6.18 -20.13 -24.71
N SER A 53 -6.28 -18.96 -25.36
CA SER A 53 -5.42 -17.80 -25.15
C SER A 53 -6.26 -16.53 -25.02
N HIS A 54 -5.72 -15.53 -24.35
CA HIS A 54 -6.34 -14.22 -24.22
C HIS A 54 -5.27 -13.16 -24.48
N PRO A 55 -5.53 -12.11 -25.32
CA PRO A 55 -4.53 -11.08 -25.66
C PRO A 55 -3.88 -10.43 -24.46
N ASN A 56 -4.63 -10.28 -23.35
CA ASN A 56 -4.14 -9.69 -22.11
C ASN A 56 -3.58 -10.72 -21.11
N GLN A 57 -3.37 -11.97 -21.51
CA GLN A 57 -2.75 -12.98 -20.65
C GLN A 57 -1.27 -12.66 -20.48
N HIS A 58 -0.77 -12.82 -19.24
CA HIS A 58 0.67 -12.69 -18.99
C HIS A 58 1.44 -13.80 -19.70
N THR A 59 2.56 -13.41 -20.29
CA THR A 59 3.50 -14.38 -20.91
C THR A 59 4.29 -15.11 -19.82
N GLU A 60 4.87 -16.25 -20.16
CA GLU A 60 5.73 -17.00 -19.22
C GLU A 60 6.94 -16.17 -18.76
N ALA A 61 7.51 -15.33 -19.63
CA ALA A 61 8.60 -14.42 -19.29
C ALA A 61 8.16 -13.37 -18.26
N GLU A 62 6.97 -12.77 -18.44
CA GLU A 62 6.40 -11.81 -17.46
C GLU A 62 6.12 -12.49 -16.11
N ILE A 63 5.58 -13.72 -16.13
CA ILE A 63 5.31 -14.49 -14.91
C ILE A 63 6.60 -14.79 -14.16
N LYS A 64 7.65 -15.22 -14.87
CA LYS A 64 8.98 -15.48 -14.31
C LYS A 64 9.56 -14.22 -13.69
N LEU A 65 9.52 -13.10 -14.41
CA LEU A 65 9.97 -11.78 -13.89
C LEU A 65 9.25 -11.43 -12.60
N VAL A 66 7.92 -11.56 -12.56
CA VAL A 66 7.11 -11.27 -11.38
C VAL A 66 7.49 -12.17 -10.19
N ARG A 67 7.66 -13.47 -10.41
CA ARG A 67 8.06 -14.43 -9.36
C ARG A 67 9.45 -14.13 -8.81
N ASP A 68 10.43 -13.87 -9.68
CA ASP A 68 11.81 -13.57 -9.27
C ASP A 68 11.89 -12.26 -8.48
N MET A 69 11.16 -11.26 -8.94
CA MET A 69 11.07 -9.98 -8.23
C MET A 69 10.34 -10.11 -6.90
N ARG A 70 9.29 -10.96 -6.81
CA ARG A 70 8.55 -11.18 -5.57
C ARG A 70 9.41 -11.84 -4.51
N ARG A 71 10.22 -12.83 -4.89
CA ARG A 71 11.20 -13.48 -4.00
C ARG A 71 12.19 -12.49 -3.40
N ARG A 72 12.67 -11.51 -4.19
CA ARG A 72 13.61 -10.47 -3.73
C ARG A 72 12.95 -9.35 -2.94
N ASN A 73 11.64 -9.20 -3.04
CA ASN A 73 10.87 -8.11 -2.40
C ASN A 73 9.58 -8.67 -1.77
N PRO A 74 9.68 -9.56 -0.77
CA PRO A 74 8.51 -10.29 -0.23
C PRO A 74 7.51 -9.36 0.46
N HIS A 75 7.97 -8.26 1.05
CA HIS A 75 7.14 -7.32 1.82
C HIS A 75 6.71 -6.07 1.03
N ALA A 76 7.14 -5.93 -0.23
CA ALA A 76 6.79 -4.78 -1.03
C ALA A 76 5.27 -4.72 -1.30
N GLY A 77 4.65 -3.59 -0.99
CA GLY A 77 3.26 -3.32 -1.32
C GLY A 77 3.03 -3.28 -2.84
N LEU A 78 1.79 -3.52 -3.28
CA LEU A 78 1.44 -3.69 -4.70
C LEU A 78 1.96 -2.54 -5.59
N VAL A 79 1.82 -1.30 -5.16
CA VAL A 79 2.21 -0.12 -5.93
C VAL A 79 3.72 -0.05 -6.10
N VAL A 80 4.47 -0.17 -5.01
CA VAL A 80 5.94 -0.18 -5.00
C VAL A 80 6.47 -1.33 -5.86
N PHE A 81 5.86 -2.49 -5.72
CA PHE A 81 6.22 -3.68 -6.48
C PHE A 81 5.98 -3.48 -7.99
N TRP A 82 4.85 -2.89 -8.37
CA TRP A 82 4.54 -2.56 -9.76
C TRP A 82 5.54 -1.57 -10.36
N VAL A 83 5.91 -0.51 -9.62
CA VAL A 83 6.91 0.47 -10.09
C VAL A 83 8.27 -0.20 -10.33
N LYS A 84 8.73 -1.04 -9.39
CA LYS A 84 9.98 -1.81 -9.55
C LYS A 84 9.96 -2.74 -10.78
N LEU A 85 8.80 -3.33 -11.08
CA LEU A 85 8.62 -4.15 -12.28
C LEU A 85 8.64 -3.29 -13.55
N ARG A 86 7.99 -2.11 -13.54
CA ARG A 86 8.03 -1.16 -14.67
C ARG A 86 9.45 -0.75 -15.03
N GLN A 87 10.29 -0.48 -14.04
CA GLN A 87 11.72 -0.17 -14.23
C GLN A 87 12.51 -1.32 -14.89
N ARG A 88 11.94 -2.52 -14.95
CA ARG A 88 12.52 -3.72 -15.58
C ARG A 88 11.77 -4.20 -16.82
N GLY A 89 11.01 -3.30 -17.45
CA GLY A 89 10.34 -3.58 -18.71
C GLY A 89 8.96 -4.23 -18.59
N TYR A 90 8.39 -4.35 -17.40
CA TYR A 90 7.02 -4.85 -17.25
C TYR A 90 6.01 -3.81 -17.75
N THR A 91 5.17 -4.17 -18.74
CA THR A 91 4.29 -3.24 -19.47
C THR A 91 2.84 -3.25 -18.99
N ARG A 92 2.41 -4.31 -18.26
CA ARG A 92 1.02 -4.49 -17.88
C ARG A 92 0.57 -3.51 -16.79
N TYR A 93 -0.73 -3.23 -16.75
CA TYR A 93 -1.35 -2.40 -15.71
C TYR A 93 -1.31 -3.06 -14.34
N ILE A 94 -1.34 -2.23 -13.30
CA ILE A 94 -1.31 -2.66 -11.90
C ILE A 94 -2.47 -3.60 -11.53
N SER A 95 -3.64 -3.43 -12.17
CA SER A 95 -4.79 -4.33 -12.00
C SER A 95 -4.53 -5.74 -12.52
N GLY A 96 -3.80 -5.86 -13.64
CA GLY A 96 -3.35 -7.14 -14.18
C GLY A 96 -2.35 -7.83 -13.25
N LEU A 97 -1.38 -7.07 -12.75
CA LEU A 97 -0.42 -7.56 -11.75
C LEU A 97 -1.12 -8.05 -10.47
N TYR A 98 -2.10 -7.30 -9.96
CA TYR A 98 -2.87 -7.71 -8.79
C TYR A 98 -3.57 -9.06 -8.99
N LYS A 99 -4.23 -9.26 -10.14
CA LYS A 99 -4.88 -10.53 -10.48
C LYS A 99 -3.89 -11.68 -10.59
N LEU A 100 -2.68 -11.41 -11.12
CA LEU A 100 -1.61 -12.40 -11.22
C LEU A 100 -1.08 -12.78 -9.84
N LEU A 101 -0.73 -11.79 -9.00
CA LEU A 101 -0.24 -12.02 -7.63
C LEU A 101 -1.24 -12.80 -6.78
N ARG A 102 -2.53 -12.53 -6.92
CA ARG A 102 -3.57 -13.32 -6.23
C ARG A 102 -3.56 -14.80 -6.61
N ARG A 103 -3.26 -15.11 -7.87
CA ARG A 103 -3.14 -16.51 -8.32
C ARG A 103 -1.86 -17.16 -7.81
N ILE A 104 -0.76 -16.40 -7.74
CA ILE A 104 0.54 -16.89 -7.26
C ILE A 104 0.56 -17.02 -5.73
N ASP A 105 0.14 -15.97 -5.01
CA ASP A 105 0.25 -15.86 -3.55
C ASP A 105 -0.99 -16.43 -2.82
N GLY A 106 -2.08 -16.75 -3.53
CA GLY A 106 -3.31 -17.31 -2.96
C GLY A 106 -4.05 -16.42 -1.95
N LYS A 107 -3.70 -15.13 -1.85
CA LYS A 107 -4.28 -14.23 -0.86
C LYS A 107 -5.72 -13.84 -1.19
N PRO A 108 -6.66 -13.94 -0.24
CA PRO A 108 -8.05 -13.53 -0.45
C PRO A 108 -8.16 -12.01 -0.67
N ILE A 109 -9.14 -11.58 -1.48
CA ILE A 109 -9.49 -10.17 -1.57
C ILE A 109 -10.15 -9.79 -0.24
N LYS A 110 -9.60 -8.78 0.45
CA LYS A 110 -10.37 -8.10 1.49
C LYS A 110 -11.48 -7.31 0.81
N LEU A 111 -12.72 -7.69 1.05
CA LEU A 111 -13.87 -6.91 0.61
C LEU A 111 -13.81 -5.53 1.27
N PRO A 112 -14.11 -4.45 0.56
CA PRO A 112 -14.25 -3.13 1.16
C PRO A 112 -15.36 -3.18 2.22
N ASN A 113 -15.15 -2.51 3.36
CA ASN A 113 -16.19 -2.39 4.37
C ASN A 113 -17.33 -1.51 3.81
N PRO A 114 -18.53 -2.08 3.54
CA PRO A 114 -19.60 -1.36 2.85
C PRO A 114 -20.25 -0.25 3.71
N LYS A 115 -19.97 -0.19 5.01
CA LYS A 115 -20.58 0.78 5.95
C LYS A 115 -19.83 2.09 6.07
N TYR A 116 -18.65 2.24 5.43
CA TYR A 116 -17.86 3.45 5.57
C TYR A 116 -17.85 4.29 4.28
N ILE A 117 -18.55 5.42 4.32
CA ILE A 117 -18.44 6.48 3.31
C ILE A 117 -17.45 7.52 3.83
N PRO A 118 -16.24 7.63 3.24
CA PRO A 118 -15.27 8.64 3.67
C PRO A 118 -15.81 10.03 3.38
N LYS A 119 -15.80 10.90 4.40
CA LYS A 119 -16.02 12.34 4.16
C LYS A 119 -14.91 12.88 3.26
N PRO A 120 -15.22 13.82 2.35
CA PRO A 120 -14.21 14.47 1.52
C PRO A 120 -13.11 15.04 2.43
N TYR A 121 -11.85 14.76 2.09
CA TYR A 121 -10.70 15.33 2.78
C TYR A 121 -10.28 16.62 2.07
N GLU A 122 -10.04 17.66 2.85
CA GLU A 122 -9.49 18.91 2.35
C GLU A 122 -8.15 18.66 1.67
N LYS A 123 -8.05 18.93 0.37
CA LYS A 123 -6.80 18.77 -0.38
C LYS A 123 -6.00 20.05 -0.25
N MET A 124 -4.69 19.91 -0.05
CA MET A 124 -3.76 21.04 -0.09
C MET A 124 -3.44 21.38 -1.53
N GLU A 125 -3.28 22.66 -1.81
CA GLU A 125 -3.11 23.22 -3.15
C GLU A 125 -1.65 23.51 -3.49
N TYR A 126 -0.79 23.68 -2.46
CA TYR A 126 0.63 24.00 -2.65
C TYR A 126 1.48 23.41 -1.51
N PRO A 127 2.81 23.25 -1.75
CA PRO A 127 3.73 22.77 -0.71
C PRO A 127 3.81 23.74 0.46
N GLY A 128 3.87 23.20 1.68
CA GLY A 128 3.98 24.01 2.91
C GLY A 128 2.65 24.52 3.46
N GLN A 129 1.55 24.46 2.72
CA GLN A 129 0.23 24.88 3.21
C GLN A 129 -0.18 24.14 4.49
N ARG A 130 0.13 22.84 4.58
CA ARG A 130 0.00 22.04 5.80
C ARG A 130 0.94 20.85 5.81
N GLY A 131 1.76 20.74 6.85
CA GLY A 131 2.55 19.58 7.17
C GLY A 131 2.00 18.81 8.36
N GLN A 132 2.23 17.49 8.41
CA GLN A 132 1.94 16.65 9.57
C GLN A 132 3.24 16.25 10.24
N ILE A 133 3.30 16.36 11.57
CA ILE A 133 4.42 15.86 12.37
C ILE A 133 3.90 14.76 13.31
N ASP A 134 4.69 13.71 13.45
CA ASP A 134 4.42 12.59 14.35
C ASP A 134 5.73 11.92 14.77
N VAL A 135 5.71 11.25 15.92
CA VAL A 135 6.87 10.55 16.47
C VAL A 135 6.56 9.05 16.54
N LYS A 136 7.51 8.27 16.12
CA LYS A 136 7.41 6.81 16.10
C LYS A 136 8.53 6.18 16.92
N TYR A 137 8.19 5.23 17.77
CA TYR A 137 9.14 4.35 18.42
C TYR A 137 9.78 3.40 17.40
N VAL A 138 11.09 3.29 17.44
CA VAL A 138 11.82 2.25 16.70
C VAL A 138 11.50 0.89 17.32
N PRO A 139 11.07 -0.13 16.54
CA PRO A 139 10.78 -1.44 17.09
C PRO A 139 12.03 -2.04 17.78
N SER A 140 11.89 -2.48 19.01
CA SER A 140 12.99 -3.06 19.80
C SER A 140 13.66 -4.27 19.12
N ALA A 141 12.88 -5.04 18.35
CA ALA A 141 13.39 -6.17 17.58
C ALA A 141 14.40 -5.76 16.49
N CYS A 142 14.46 -4.48 16.11
CA CYS A 142 15.41 -3.96 15.14
C CYS A 142 16.73 -3.49 15.79
N LEU A 143 16.76 -3.36 17.13
CA LEU A 143 17.91 -2.86 17.88
C LEU A 143 18.77 -4.03 18.37
N VAL A 144 20.00 -4.10 17.91
CA VAL A 144 20.94 -5.19 18.20
C VAL A 144 22.31 -4.63 18.60
N GLY A 145 23.19 -5.47 19.15
CA GLY A 145 24.53 -5.06 19.57
C GLY A 145 24.49 -3.96 20.63
N GLU A 146 25.17 -2.83 20.42
CA GLU A 146 25.21 -1.70 21.34
C GLU A 146 23.86 -0.99 21.49
N ALA A 147 23.00 -1.10 20.50
CA ALA A 147 21.65 -0.53 20.53
C ALA A 147 20.64 -1.41 21.27
N ALA A 148 20.99 -2.64 21.64
CA ALA A 148 20.07 -3.58 22.30
C ALA A 148 19.64 -3.05 23.67
N GLY A 149 18.32 -2.95 23.87
CA GLY A 149 17.74 -2.40 25.11
C GLY A 149 17.56 -0.88 25.12
N GLU A 150 18.14 -0.17 24.16
CA GLU A 150 17.97 1.27 23.99
C GLU A 150 16.57 1.62 23.43
N LYS A 151 16.20 2.89 23.53
CA LYS A 151 14.99 3.44 22.93
C LYS A 151 15.34 4.54 21.97
N TYR A 152 15.06 4.32 20.70
CA TYR A 152 15.23 5.32 19.65
C TYR A 152 13.90 5.74 19.07
N TYR A 153 13.85 6.97 18.57
CA TYR A 153 12.64 7.61 18.06
C TYR A 153 12.90 8.13 16.65
N GLN A 154 11.93 7.87 15.77
CA GLN A 154 11.86 8.46 14.46
C GLN A 154 10.88 9.62 14.48
N TYR A 155 11.37 10.83 14.31
CA TYR A 155 10.54 12.01 14.06
C TYR A 155 10.26 12.11 12.57
N THR A 156 9.02 12.39 12.23
CA THR A 156 8.55 12.40 10.85
C THR A 156 7.77 13.68 10.57
N PHE A 157 8.21 14.45 9.59
CA PHE A 157 7.42 15.49 8.95
C PHE A 157 6.98 15.00 7.57
N ILE A 158 5.74 15.24 7.17
CA ILE A 158 5.23 14.98 5.83
C ILE A 158 4.41 16.18 5.34
N ASP A 159 4.81 16.75 4.21
CA ASP A 159 4.02 17.77 3.51
C ASP A 159 2.77 17.13 2.90
N GLU A 160 1.61 17.71 3.15
CA GLU A 160 0.35 17.12 2.70
C GLU A 160 0.09 17.26 1.20
N TYR A 161 0.68 18.26 0.54
CA TYR A 161 0.58 18.45 -0.90
C TYR A 161 1.46 17.46 -1.65
N SER A 162 2.77 17.56 -1.49
CA SER A 162 3.77 16.80 -2.23
C SER A 162 4.02 15.39 -1.69
N ARG A 163 3.63 15.10 -0.45
CA ARG A 163 4.00 13.90 0.30
C ARG A 163 5.49 13.79 0.60
N PHE A 164 6.24 14.86 0.37
CA PHE A 164 7.65 14.91 0.73
C PHE A 164 7.82 14.72 2.24
N ARG A 165 8.77 13.88 2.62
CA ARG A 165 9.07 13.58 4.02
C ARG A 165 10.43 14.09 4.41
N TYR A 166 10.52 14.61 5.65
CA TYR A 166 11.76 14.76 6.38
C TYR A 166 11.71 13.84 7.61
N LEU A 167 12.77 13.04 7.78
CA LEU A 167 12.92 12.07 8.85
C LEU A 167 14.19 12.36 9.63
N GLU A 168 14.12 12.25 10.95
CA GLU A 168 15.29 12.39 11.80
C GLU A 168 15.22 11.44 13.00
N ALA A 169 16.39 10.93 13.40
CA ALA A 169 16.55 10.03 14.53
C ALA A 169 16.82 10.83 15.82
N PHE A 170 16.18 10.46 16.94
CA PHE A 170 16.44 11.02 18.25
C PHE A 170 16.54 9.92 19.30
N LYS A 171 17.31 10.19 20.36
CA LYS A 171 17.42 9.33 21.55
C LYS A 171 16.34 9.65 22.59
N GLU A 172 15.67 10.80 22.46
CA GLU A 172 14.68 11.29 23.41
C GLU A 172 13.34 11.60 22.75
N HIS A 173 12.27 11.33 23.49
CA HIS A 173 10.91 11.70 23.16
C HIS A 173 10.47 12.85 24.09
N SER A 174 10.81 14.05 23.72
CA SER A 174 10.60 15.24 24.53
C SER A 174 10.14 16.45 23.70
N THR A 175 9.56 17.47 24.35
CA THR A 175 9.22 18.73 23.67
C THR A 175 10.48 19.45 23.15
N TYR A 176 11.65 19.24 23.78
CA TYR A 176 12.91 19.75 23.28
C TYR A 176 13.30 19.12 21.95
N SER A 177 13.29 17.80 21.88
CA SER A 177 13.57 17.05 20.63
C SER A 177 12.57 17.42 19.51
N SER A 178 11.28 17.56 19.85
CA SER A 178 10.25 18.02 18.88
C SER A 178 10.55 19.41 18.34
N THR A 179 11.04 20.32 19.21
CA THR A 179 11.41 21.69 18.84
C THR A 179 12.66 21.72 17.96
N GLN A 180 13.66 20.92 18.28
CA GLN A 180 14.87 20.77 17.45
C GLN A 180 14.49 20.26 16.06
N PHE A 181 13.69 19.18 16.01
CA PHE A 181 13.19 18.63 14.78
C PHE A 181 12.42 19.64 13.92
N LEU A 182 11.52 20.44 14.56
CA LEU A 182 10.80 21.51 13.86
C LEU A 182 11.74 22.54 13.21
N LYS A 183 12.78 22.97 13.92
CA LYS A 183 13.78 23.91 13.39
C LYS A 183 14.51 23.31 12.18
N HIS A 184 14.91 22.06 12.25
CA HIS A 184 15.53 21.36 11.12
C HIS A 184 14.56 21.18 9.95
N VAL A 185 13.28 20.90 10.20
CA VAL A 185 12.25 20.86 9.15
C VAL A 185 12.15 22.19 8.42
N VAL A 186 12.05 23.31 9.16
CA VAL A 186 11.94 24.66 8.58
C VAL A 186 13.20 25.02 7.77
N GLU A 187 14.40 24.61 8.24
CA GLU A 187 15.65 24.84 7.52
C GLU A 187 15.77 24.01 6.24
N LYS A 188 15.32 22.75 6.25
CA LYS A 188 15.52 21.78 5.16
C LYS A 188 14.37 21.76 4.14
N PHE A 189 13.18 22.19 4.51
CA PHE A 189 12.04 22.22 3.62
C PHE A 189 12.07 23.49 2.74
N PRO A 190 11.98 23.39 1.41
CA PRO A 190 12.29 24.53 0.53
C PRO A 190 11.18 25.60 0.43
N TYR A 191 10.06 25.42 1.10
CA TYR A 191 8.93 26.35 1.06
C TYR A 191 8.55 26.80 2.47
N ALA A 192 7.95 27.98 2.59
CA ALA A 192 7.37 28.44 3.86
C ALA A 192 6.28 27.48 4.33
N ILE A 193 6.29 27.18 5.62
CA ILE A 193 5.30 26.30 6.25
C ILE A 193 4.26 27.16 6.97
N GLU A 194 3.00 27.08 6.55
CA GLU A 194 1.92 27.86 7.15
C GLU A 194 1.25 27.18 8.34
N CYS A 195 1.18 25.84 8.29
CA CYS A 195 0.47 25.05 9.28
C CYS A 195 1.17 23.73 9.57
N ILE A 196 1.40 23.45 10.83
CA ILE A 196 1.83 22.13 11.32
C ILE A 196 0.67 21.47 12.06
N GLN A 197 0.33 20.26 11.65
CA GLN A 197 -0.66 19.42 12.31
C GLN A 197 0.03 18.31 13.08
N THR A 198 -0.32 18.16 14.37
CA THR A 198 0.17 17.08 15.24
C THR A 198 -1.00 16.38 15.92
N ASP A 199 -0.73 15.25 16.54
CA ASP A 199 -1.61 14.70 17.57
C ASP A 199 -1.51 15.53 18.88
N ASN A 200 -2.13 15.02 19.97
CA ASN A 200 -2.12 15.67 21.27
C ASN A 200 -1.06 15.05 22.20
N GLY A 201 0.05 14.54 21.65
CA GLY A 201 1.18 14.03 22.43
C GLY A 201 1.78 15.11 23.34
N LEU A 202 2.28 14.73 24.51
CA LEU A 202 2.88 15.66 25.48
C LEU A 202 4.15 16.34 24.96
N GLU A 203 4.81 15.76 23.97
CA GLU A 203 5.93 16.33 23.24
C GLU A 203 5.53 17.54 22.39
N PHE A 204 4.26 17.66 22.01
CA PHE A 204 3.73 18.75 21.20
C PHE A 204 2.87 19.70 21.97
N THR A 205 2.04 19.23 22.93
CA THR A 205 1.06 20.06 23.64
C THR A 205 0.76 19.56 25.05
N ASN A 206 0.44 20.49 25.97
CA ASN A 206 0.02 20.17 27.33
C ASN A 206 -1.52 20.07 27.51
N GLU A 207 -2.29 20.05 26.41
CA GLU A 207 -3.77 20.07 26.52
C GLU A 207 -4.36 18.85 27.24
N MET A 208 -3.74 17.68 27.10
CA MET A 208 -4.16 16.45 27.78
C MET A 208 -3.58 16.29 29.19
N GLY A 209 -2.73 17.21 29.63
CA GLY A 209 -2.13 17.19 30.97
C GLY A 209 -3.16 17.45 32.07
N ASN A 210 -2.93 16.89 33.28
CA ASN A 210 -3.81 17.00 34.43
C ASN A 210 -3.71 18.36 35.17
N SER A 211 -2.86 19.27 34.72
CA SER A 211 -2.69 20.60 35.36
C SER A 211 -3.84 21.54 35.02
N LYS A 212 -4.30 22.28 36.02
CA LYS A 212 -5.29 23.38 35.85
C LYS A 212 -4.73 24.54 35.01
N LYS A 213 -3.42 24.82 35.10
CA LYS A 213 -2.71 25.75 34.20
C LYS A 213 -2.01 24.94 33.13
N LYS A 214 -2.32 25.20 31.87
CA LYS A 214 -1.76 24.55 30.70
C LYS A 214 -0.79 25.52 29.98
N PRO A 215 0.46 25.67 30.45
CA PRO A 215 1.41 26.53 29.77
C PRO A 215 1.74 25.95 28.41
N LEU A 216 2.01 26.82 27.44
CA LEU A 216 2.47 26.41 26.13
C LEU A 216 3.78 25.64 26.25
N THR A 217 3.88 24.55 25.52
CA THR A 217 5.13 23.77 25.38
C THR A 217 6.19 24.61 24.68
N LEU A 218 7.45 24.19 24.74
CA LEU A 218 8.52 24.80 23.97
C LEU A 218 8.23 24.70 22.46
N PHE A 219 7.68 23.58 22.00
CA PHE A 219 7.25 23.36 20.63
C PHE A 219 6.18 24.37 20.17
N GLU A 220 5.14 24.59 20.99
CA GLU A 220 4.07 25.57 20.70
C GLU A 220 4.59 27.01 20.65
N LYS A 221 5.51 27.36 21.57
CA LYS A 221 6.17 28.69 21.59
C LYS A 221 6.99 28.90 20.31
N THR A 222 7.79 27.91 19.92
CA THR A 222 8.60 28.01 18.71
C THR A 222 7.76 28.09 17.44
N LEU A 223 6.62 27.38 17.35
CA LEU A 223 5.69 27.55 16.24
C LEU A 223 5.15 28.98 16.16
N ALA A 224 4.80 29.57 17.33
CA ALA A 224 4.33 30.96 17.38
C ALA A 224 5.41 31.98 16.99
N GLU A 225 6.65 31.79 17.43
CA GLU A 225 7.82 32.58 17.02
C GLU A 225 8.10 32.53 15.53
N LEU A 226 7.90 31.36 14.91
CA LEU A 226 8.06 31.14 13.48
C LEU A 226 6.85 31.58 12.63
N GLY A 227 5.76 32.03 13.27
CA GLY A 227 4.52 32.39 12.59
C GLY A 227 3.75 31.21 12.00
N ILE A 228 4.04 29.98 12.44
CA ILE A 228 3.44 28.75 11.94
C ILE A 228 2.21 28.40 12.78
N ARG A 229 1.07 28.22 12.14
CA ARG A 229 -0.18 27.83 12.81
C ARG A 229 -0.11 26.39 13.29
N HIS A 230 -0.37 26.16 14.57
CA HIS A 230 -0.51 24.81 15.14
C HIS A 230 -1.94 24.30 15.02
N LYS A 231 -2.13 23.16 14.34
CA LYS A 231 -3.42 22.47 14.23
C LYS A 231 -3.35 21.14 14.96
N LYS A 232 -4.05 21.07 16.09
CA LYS A 232 -4.16 19.82 16.87
C LYS A 232 -5.31 18.97 16.34
N ILE A 233 -5.13 17.66 16.23
CA ILE A 233 -6.22 16.76 15.87
C ILE A 233 -7.21 16.63 17.03
N LYS A 234 -8.50 16.46 16.72
CA LYS A 234 -9.49 16.19 17.76
C LYS A 234 -9.18 14.85 18.44
N PRO A 235 -9.30 14.75 19.78
CA PRO A 235 -9.14 13.48 20.49
C PRO A 235 -9.97 12.38 19.83
N PHE A 236 -9.46 11.16 19.81
CA PHE A 236 -10.11 9.98 19.22
C PHE A 236 -10.46 10.07 17.73
N THR A 237 -9.80 10.96 16.97
CA THR A 237 -9.96 11.07 15.52
C THR A 237 -8.63 10.86 14.77
N PRO A 238 -8.05 9.64 14.80
CA PRO A 238 -6.74 9.34 14.19
C PRO A 238 -6.71 9.61 12.68
N ARG A 239 -7.86 9.61 12.02
CA ARG A 239 -7.96 9.89 10.57
C ARG A 239 -7.39 11.22 10.12
N HIS A 240 -7.29 12.20 11.01
CA HIS A 240 -6.75 13.51 10.68
C HIS A 240 -5.23 13.46 10.42
N ASN A 241 -4.49 12.56 11.10
CA ASN A 241 -3.05 12.32 10.88
C ASN A 241 -2.76 11.18 9.88
N GLY A 242 -3.75 10.82 9.06
CA GLY A 242 -3.71 9.63 8.21
C GLY A 242 -2.58 9.59 7.17
N LYS A 243 -1.97 10.74 6.81
CA LYS A 243 -0.84 10.76 5.87
C LYS A 243 0.44 10.31 6.55
N VAL A 244 0.74 10.83 7.74
CA VAL A 244 1.92 10.42 8.50
C VAL A 244 1.75 8.99 9.02
N GLU A 245 0.57 8.61 9.54
CA GLU A 245 0.28 7.24 9.96
C GLU A 245 0.46 6.22 8.81
N ARG A 246 -0.02 6.56 7.60
CA ARG A 246 0.18 5.73 6.41
C ARG A 246 1.67 5.61 6.06
N SER A 247 2.44 6.67 6.25
CA SER A 247 3.88 6.64 6.03
C SER A 247 4.60 5.75 7.06
N HIS A 248 4.21 5.83 8.34
CA HIS A 248 4.74 4.96 9.40
C HIS A 248 4.42 3.47 9.17
N ARG A 249 3.23 3.19 8.65
CA ARG A 249 2.90 1.83 8.24
C ARG A 249 3.84 1.32 7.15
N LYS A 250 4.17 2.17 6.18
CA LYS A 250 5.13 1.85 5.12
C LYS A 250 6.54 1.64 5.69
N ASP A 251 6.93 2.45 6.67
CA ASP A 251 8.19 2.26 7.38
C ASP A 251 8.24 0.89 8.07
N ASN A 252 7.16 0.46 8.72
CA ASN A 252 7.09 -0.88 9.32
C ASN A 252 7.22 -1.99 8.27
N GLU A 253 6.52 -1.85 7.15
CA GLU A 253 6.43 -2.90 6.11
C GLU A 253 7.72 -3.00 5.27
N GLU A 254 8.41 -1.90 5.00
CA GLU A 254 9.48 -1.84 4.00
C GLU A 254 10.86 -1.47 4.57
N PHE A 255 10.92 -0.84 5.74
CA PHE A 255 12.17 -0.45 6.40
C PHE A 255 12.43 -1.29 7.63
N TYR A 256 11.63 -1.17 8.67
CA TYR A 256 11.86 -1.89 9.93
C TYR A 256 11.77 -3.42 9.79
N ALA A 257 10.91 -3.93 8.91
CA ALA A 257 10.81 -5.38 8.68
C ALA A 257 12.08 -6.01 8.05
N CYS A 258 12.99 -5.18 7.52
CA CYS A 258 14.15 -5.66 6.73
C CYS A 258 15.49 -5.14 7.25
N HIS A 259 15.49 -4.31 8.31
CA HIS A 259 16.71 -3.67 8.81
C HIS A 259 16.90 -3.91 10.30
N THR A 260 18.17 -4.02 10.70
CA THR A 260 18.61 -4.03 12.08
C THR A 260 19.65 -2.93 12.29
N PHE A 261 19.72 -2.37 13.50
CA PHE A 261 20.54 -1.22 13.83
C PHE A 261 21.46 -1.58 15.00
N TYR A 262 22.75 -1.41 14.82
CA TYR A 262 23.78 -1.76 15.80
C TYR A 262 24.11 -0.61 16.74
N SER A 263 23.88 0.64 16.31
CA SER A 263 24.08 1.85 17.10
C SER A 263 23.10 2.94 16.68
N PHE A 264 23.08 4.05 17.43
CA PHE A 264 22.27 5.23 17.05
C PHE A 264 22.70 5.83 15.72
N ASP A 265 24.01 5.93 15.49
CA ASP A 265 24.57 6.49 14.25
C ASP A 265 24.26 5.60 13.04
N ASP A 266 24.28 4.29 13.22
CA ASP A 266 23.86 3.34 12.18
C ASP A 266 22.38 3.51 11.85
N PHE A 267 21.50 3.60 12.86
CA PHE A 267 20.08 3.90 12.67
C PHE A 267 19.88 5.22 11.91
N ALA A 268 20.54 6.30 12.34
CA ALA A 268 20.42 7.61 11.71
C ALA A 268 20.85 7.59 10.24
N LYS A 269 21.96 6.92 9.92
CA LYS A 269 22.45 6.76 8.54
C LYS A 269 21.47 5.96 7.66
N GLN A 270 20.98 4.83 8.16
CA GLN A 270 20.03 4.00 7.44
C GLN A 270 18.69 4.72 7.23
N LEU A 271 18.23 5.49 8.24
CA LEU A 271 17.01 6.30 8.16
C LEU A 271 17.14 7.41 7.09
N ALA A 272 18.28 8.06 6.99
CA ALA A 272 18.55 9.07 5.96
C ALA A 272 18.55 8.48 4.55
N VAL A 273 19.08 7.26 4.37
CA VAL A 273 18.99 6.53 3.08
C VAL A 273 17.54 6.19 2.75
N TRP A 274 16.79 5.72 3.75
CA TRP A 274 15.37 5.40 3.60
C TRP A 274 14.53 6.63 3.21
N GLN A 275 14.77 7.78 3.84
CA GLN A 275 14.12 9.06 3.48
C GLN A 275 14.37 9.43 2.01
N ARG A 276 15.62 9.37 1.55
CA ARG A 276 15.96 9.67 0.14
C ARG A 276 15.23 8.75 -0.82
N ARG A 277 15.21 7.45 -0.52
CA ARG A 277 14.49 6.45 -1.31
C ARG A 277 13.00 6.72 -1.35
N TYR A 278 12.38 7.02 -0.21
CA TYR A 278 10.95 7.34 -0.14
C TYR A 278 10.60 8.56 -1.00
N ASN A 279 11.38 9.63 -0.88
CA ASN A 279 11.13 10.88 -1.60
C ASN A 279 11.38 10.79 -3.11
N ALA A 280 12.19 9.85 -3.56
CA ALA A 280 12.46 9.60 -4.97
C ALA A 280 11.55 8.52 -5.59
N PHE A 281 10.62 7.92 -4.82
CA PHE A 281 9.84 6.79 -5.30
C PHE A 281 8.46 7.25 -5.81
N PRO A 282 8.06 6.90 -7.07
CA PRO A 282 6.78 7.27 -7.64
C PRO A 282 5.59 6.75 -6.84
N MET A 283 4.56 7.58 -6.68
CA MET A 283 3.38 7.27 -5.89
C MET A 283 2.10 7.44 -6.69
N ARG A 284 1.17 6.50 -6.56
CA ARG A 284 -0.14 6.58 -7.22
C ARG A 284 -0.92 7.86 -6.88
N PRO A 285 -0.99 8.33 -5.60
CA PRO A 285 -1.71 9.56 -5.26
C PRO A 285 -1.10 10.83 -5.89
N LEU A 286 0.11 10.75 -6.41
CA LEU A 286 0.84 11.83 -7.07
C LEU A 286 0.92 11.61 -8.60
N ASN A 287 -0.05 10.92 -9.18
CA ASN A 287 -0.07 10.57 -10.61
C ASN A 287 1.23 9.88 -11.08
N TRP A 288 1.78 9.03 -10.22
CA TRP A 288 3.04 8.29 -10.46
C TRP A 288 4.31 9.17 -10.49
N MET A 289 4.22 10.41 -10.05
CA MET A 289 5.39 11.23 -9.74
C MET A 289 5.93 10.87 -8.35
N SER A 290 7.21 11.14 -8.13
CA SER A 290 7.79 11.03 -6.79
C SER A 290 7.45 12.25 -5.94
N PRO A 291 7.46 12.15 -4.59
CA PRO A 291 7.32 13.31 -3.71
C PRO A 291 8.28 14.43 -4.02
N LYS A 292 9.53 14.10 -4.36
CA LYS A 292 10.56 15.06 -4.75
C LYS A 292 10.19 15.77 -6.06
N ASP A 293 9.74 15.04 -7.08
CA ASP A 293 9.37 15.63 -8.36
C ASP A 293 8.18 16.58 -8.18
N VAL A 294 7.15 16.21 -7.41
CA VAL A 294 6.01 17.06 -7.11
C VAL A 294 6.43 18.31 -6.34
N LEU A 295 7.33 18.17 -5.36
CA LEU A 295 7.81 19.31 -4.58
C LEU A 295 8.53 20.32 -5.43
N TYR A 296 9.48 19.88 -6.27
CA TYR A 296 10.32 20.76 -7.06
C TYR A 296 9.70 21.18 -8.42
N SER A 297 8.60 20.56 -8.82
CA SER A 297 7.82 21.03 -9.98
C SER A 297 6.90 22.21 -9.65
N PHE A 298 6.70 22.52 -8.37
CA PHE A 298 5.92 23.66 -7.95
C PHE A 298 6.78 24.92 -8.13
N PRO A 299 6.29 25.98 -8.82
CA PRO A 299 7.08 27.19 -9.03
C PRO A 299 7.40 27.85 -7.68
N ASN A 300 8.68 28.15 -7.47
CA ASN A 300 9.09 29.01 -6.38
C ASN A 300 8.53 30.42 -6.66
N VAL A 301 7.64 30.89 -5.80
CA VAL A 301 7.12 32.25 -5.83
C VAL A 301 8.11 33.18 -5.13
#